data_8b787856cf70df5ee159c0e16772e75f
#
_entry.id   8b787856cf70df5ee159c0e16772e75f
#
_cell.length_a   1.000
_cell.length_b   1.000
_cell.length_c   1.000
_cell.angle_alpha   90.00
_cell.angle_beta   90.00
_cell.angle_gamma   90.00
#
_symmetry.space_group_name_H-M   'P 1'
#
loop_
_entity.id
_entity.type
_entity.pdbx_description
1 polymer ?
#
loop_
_entity_poly.entity_id
_entity_poly.type
_entity_poly.pdbx_seq_one_letter_code
_entity_poly.pdbx_strand_id
1 'polypeptide(L)'
;METLKSDLMKQNRREFIKTIAVAGAAIPFTSAVNAEITTPAVNRFPVRLFSKPLDAYDFGFMCECTAKSGIGGFDLTVRPGGKVEPSGVESSLPKLVEEAGKYGLAIDMMVSGIVTVSDPLTERVLKTASSLGITHYRLGYLEFDFKTGIWESLQKHKANLKDIVALNRKYNIHGDYQNHEGTRVGGPVWDLYELLRELSPEYAGCQYDVRHAMVEGANAWIVGMHLIAPYIKTLAIKDFTWMTVKGKPSTITVPLGEGMVNWDLFFRTVKELNISGPITLHVEYPLLETGEDKLPLLQKQEIIVKKLRKDVDFLNGFLLEYQIT
;
A
#
# COMPACT_ATOMS: atom_id res chain seq x y z
N MET A 1 -38.83 -25.60 8.48
CA MET A 1 -37.74 -25.72 9.46
C MET A 1 -36.69 -24.60 9.30
N GLU A 2 -37.07 -23.46 8.68
CA GLU A 2 -36.20 -22.31 8.42
C GLU A 2 -36.55 -21.02 9.17
N THR A 3 -37.63 -21.04 9.94
CA THR A 3 -38.12 -19.84 10.68
C THR A 3 -37.63 -19.75 12.13
N LEU A 4 -36.84 -20.70 12.62
CA LEU A 4 -36.34 -20.75 14.01
C LEU A 4 -34.89 -20.27 14.21
N LYS A 5 -34.18 -19.93 13.14
CA LYS A 5 -32.78 -19.43 13.22
C LYS A 5 -32.63 -17.91 13.22
N SER A 6 -33.68 -17.15 12.92
CA SER A 6 -33.58 -15.67 12.85
C SER A 6 -33.81 -14.96 14.18
N ASP A 7 -34.43 -15.62 15.16
CA ASP A 7 -34.80 -14.96 16.43
C ASP A 7 -33.77 -15.11 17.56
N LEU A 8 -32.82 -16.01 17.40
CA LEU A 8 -31.77 -16.25 18.42
C LEU A 8 -30.59 -15.26 18.36
N MET A 9 -30.46 -14.48 17.30
CA MET A 9 -29.34 -13.49 17.15
C MET A 9 -29.70 -12.08 17.56
N LYS A 10 -30.93 -11.78 17.95
CA LYS A 10 -31.36 -10.42 18.35
C LYS A 10 -31.41 -10.16 19.85
N GLN A 11 -31.23 -11.17 20.70
CA GLN A 11 -31.42 -11.05 22.16
C GLN A 11 -30.16 -10.72 22.98
N ASN A 12 -28.92 -10.83 22.43
CA ASN A 12 -27.71 -10.72 23.22
C ASN A 12 -27.06 -9.32 23.33
N ARG A 13 -27.62 -8.29 22.71
CA ARG A 13 -27.06 -6.93 22.78
C ARG A 13 -27.66 -6.00 23.85
N ARG A 14 -28.79 -6.34 24.45
CA ARG A 14 -29.47 -5.46 25.42
C ARG A 14 -29.26 -5.84 26.90
N GLU A 15 -28.76 -7.00 27.20
CA GLU A 15 -28.55 -7.44 28.60
C GLU A 15 -27.16 -7.15 29.17
N PHE A 16 -26.18 -6.86 28.31
CA PHE A 16 -24.82 -6.59 28.77
C PHE A 16 -24.64 -5.19 29.42
N ILE A 17 -25.60 -4.29 29.27
CA ILE A 17 -25.50 -2.89 29.77
C ILE A 17 -26.15 -2.68 31.14
N LYS A 18 -26.81 -3.68 31.73
CA LYS A 18 -27.57 -3.49 32.99
C LYS A 18 -26.92 -4.01 34.27
N THR A 19 -25.69 -4.52 34.23
CA THR A 19 -25.08 -5.15 35.44
C THR A 19 -23.91 -4.37 36.04
N ILE A 20 -23.77 -3.07 35.77
CA ILE A 20 -22.81 -2.22 36.49
C ILE A 20 -23.55 -1.04 37.14
N ALA A 21 -24.31 -1.31 38.18
CA ALA A 21 -24.65 -0.33 39.19
C ALA A 21 -25.14 -1.07 40.41
N VAL A 22 -24.36 -0.99 41.47
CA VAL A 22 -24.57 -1.12 42.91
C VAL A 22 -23.48 -1.99 43.55
N ALA A 23 -22.51 -1.35 44.16
CA ALA A 23 -22.11 -1.57 45.57
C ALA A 23 -20.89 -0.70 45.88
N GLY A 24 -21.09 0.39 46.60
CA GLY A 24 -20.01 1.16 47.20
C GLY A 24 -19.59 0.50 48.52
N ALA A 25 -18.28 0.38 48.74
CA ALA A 25 -17.65 0.36 50.05
C ALA A 25 -16.19 0.74 49.91
N ALA A 26 -15.78 1.78 50.59
CA ALA A 26 -14.43 2.32 50.60
C ALA A 26 -13.50 1.44 51.47
N ILE A 27 -12.35 1.07 50.92
CA ILE A 27 -11.16 0.65 51.68
C ILE A 27 -9.92 1.27 50.99
N PRO A 28 -9.03 1.98 51.71
CA PRO A 28 -7.84 2.52 51.09
C PRO A 28 -6.75 1.45 51.02
N PHE A 29 -6.49 0.92 49.85
CA PHE A 29 -5.28 0.17 49.57
C PHE A 29 -4.39 1.02 48.68
N THR A 30 -3.27 1.50 49.25
CA THR A 30 -2.14 2.00 48.48
C THR A 30 -1.49 0.85 47.76
N SER A 31 -1.93 0.57 46.53
CA SER A 31 -1.26 -0.31 45.59
C SER A 31 -0.39 0.57 44.70
N ALA A 32 0.92 0.36 44.77
CA ALA A 32 1.83 0.86 43.76
C ALA A 32 1.32 0.38 42.38
N VAL A 33 0.80 1.30 41.59
CA VAL A 33 0.47 1.05 40.18
C VAL A 33 1.81 0.86 39.48
N ASN A 34 2.21 -0.40 39.28
CA ASN A 34 3.17 -0.71 38.24
C ASN A 34 2.52 -0.29 36.93
N ALA A 35 2.82 0.91 36.45
CA ALA A 35 2.58 1.26 35.07
C ALA A 35 3.45 0.30 34.25
N GLU A 36 2.84 -0.78 33.77
CA GLU A 36 3.43 -1.51 32.63
C GLU A 36 3.64 -0.46 31.53
N ILE A 37 4.91 -0.19 31.26
CA ILE A 37 5.30 0.56 30.06
C ILE A 37 4.92 -0.36 28.92
N THR A 38 3.68 -0.26 28.45
CA THR A 38 3.27 -0.88 27.18
C THR A 38 4.08 -0.17 26.12
N THR A 39 5.15 -0.82 25.65
CA THR A 39 5.78 -0.46 24.38
C THR A 39 4.65 -0.32 23.36
N PRO A 40 4.52 0.82 22.65
CA PRO A 40 3.49 0.95 21.63
C PRO A 40 3.62 -0.24 20.68
N ALA A 41 2.51 -0.95 20.46
CA ALA A 41 2.48 -2.04 19.50
C ALA A 41 3.05 -1.51 18.17
N VAL A 42 4.12 -2.14 17.69
CA VAL A 42 4.70 -1.77 16.39
C VAL A 42 3.60 -2.00 15.36
N ASN A 43 3.11 -0.94 14.74
CA ASN A 43 2.11 -1.05 13.69
C ASN A 43 2.71 -1.88 12.54
N ARG A 44 2.21 -3.10 12.35
CA ARG A 44 2.71 -4.05 11.34
C ARG A 44 2.34 -3.61 9.92
N PHE A 45 1.37 -2.72 9.78
CA PHE A 45 0.82 -2.26 8.51
C PHE A 45 0.69 -0.73 8.47
N PRO A 46 1.81 0.02 8.52
CA PRO A 46 1.73 1.46 8.37
C PRO A 46 1.13 1.82 7.00
N VAL A 47 0.05 2.63 7.00
CA VAL A 47 -0.63 3.05 5.78
C VAL A 47 0.04 4.31 5.23
N ARG A 48 0.39 4.26 3.94
CA ARG A 48 0.98 5.36 3.18
C ARG A 48 0.11 5.68 1.97
N LEU A 49 0.04 6.95 1.61
CA LEU A 49 -0.65 7.38 0.39
C LEU A 49 0.32 7.32 -0.79
N PHE A 50 -0.03 6.59 -1.85
CA PHE A 50 0.64 6.75 -3.14
C PHE A 50 0.46 8.17 -3.64
N SER A 51 1.54 8.93 -3.78
CA SER A 51 1.48 10.38 -3.98
C SER A 51 0.93 10.82 -5.33
N LYS A 52 1.02 9.97 -6.35
CA LYS A 52 0.70 10.30 -7.76
C LYS A 52 -0.61 11.08 -7.96
N PRO A 53 -1.74 10.76 -7.32
CA PRO A 53 -2.99 11.49 -7.51
C PRO A 53 -2.91 12.96 -7.07
N LEU A 54 -1.95 13.30 -6.21
CA LEU A 54 -1.74 14.64 -5.68
C LEU A 54 -0.48 15.33 -6.21
N ASP A 55 0.36 14.66 -7.02
CA ASP A 55 1.66 15.16 -7.46
C ASP A 55 1.61 16.53 -8.18
N ALA A 56 0.47 16.89 -8.76
CA ALA A 56 0.27 18.19 -9.40
C ALA A 56 0.09 19.36 -8.40
N TYR A 57 -0.18 19.06 -7.13
CA TYR A 57 -0.35 20.09 -6.10
C TYR A 57 0.98 20.45 -5.43
N ASP A 58 1.00 21.61 -4.77
CA ASP A 58 2.07 21.96 -3.85
C ASP A 58 2.23 20.92 -2.74
N PHE A 59 3.47 20.69 -2.29
CA PHE A 59 3.72 19.60 -1.35
C PHE A 59 3.11 19.87 0.04
N GLY A 60 3.07 21.13 0.49
CA GLY A 60 2.38 21.51 1.72
C GLY A 60 0.88 21.16 1.67
N PHE A 61 0.22 21.45 0.54
CA PHE A 61 -1.17 21.06 0.32
C PHE A 61 -1.35 19.54 0.37
N MET A 62 -0.45 18.76 -0.25
CA MET A 62 -0.47 17.30 -0.19
C MET A 62 -0.35 16.81 1.26
N CYS A 63 0.59 17.39 2.04
CA CYS A 63 0.78 17.07 3.45
C CYS A 63 -0.47 17.34 4.27
N GLU A 64 -1.10 18.51 4.07
CA GLU A 64 -2.34 18.83 4.77
C GLU A 64 -3.48 17.86 4.45
N CYS A 65 -3.69 17.54 3.17
CA CYS A 65 -4.72 16.56 2.75
C CYS A 65 -4.47 15.20 3.40
N THR A 66 -3.22 14.72 3.37
CA THR A 66 -2.83 13.41 3.88
C THR A 66 -2.98 13.34 5.40
N ALA A 67 -2.47 14.32 6.14
CA ALA A 67 -2.58 14.38 7.59
C ALA A 67 -4.05 14.49 8.05
N LYS A 68 -4.83 15.38 7.44
CA LYS A 68 -6.25 15.56 7.75
C LYS A 68 -7.09 14.30 7.42
N SER A 69 -6.66 13.46 6.50
CA SER A 69 -7.36 12.20 6.19
C SER A 69 -7.04 11.07 7.17
N GLY A 70 -6.03 11.22 8.03
CA GLY A 70 -5.60 10.19 8.98
C GLY A 70 -4.59 9.21 8.42
N ILE A 71 -4.02 9.47 7.23
CA ILE A 71 -2.95 8.66 6.63
C ILE A 71 -1.61 9.09 7.22
N GLY A 72 -0.75 8.12 7.56
CA GLY A 72 0.49 8.36 8.31
C GLY A 72 1.70 8.77 7.47
N GLY A 73 1.56 8.98 6.16
CA GLY A 73 2.69 9.39 5.31
C GLY A 73 2.50 9.04 3.84
N PHE A 74 3.61 9.05 3.08
CA PHE A 74 3.60 8.86 1.64
C PHE A 74 4.39 7.64 1.19
N ASP A 75 3.90 6.99 0.14
CA ASP A 75 4.65 6.24 -0.85
C ASP A 75 4.96 7.22 -2.00
N LEU A 76 6.11 7.90 -1.90
CA LEU A 76 6.42 9.10 -2.68
C LEU A 76 6.94 8.74 -4.08
N THR A 77 6.45 9.40 -5.13
CA THR A 77 6.98 9.23 -6.47
C THR A 77 8.36 9.87 -6.63
N VAL A 78 9.40 9.04 -6.82
CA VAL A 78 10.79 9.43 -7.10
C VAL A 78 11.19 8.82 -8.44
N ARG A 79 10.69 9.40 -9.51
CA ARG A 79 10.83 8.89 -10.88
C ARG A 79 10.63 10.03 -11.89
N PRO A 80 10.97 9.83 -13.19
CA PRO A 80 10.66 10.81 -14.23
C PRO A 80 9.17 11.18 -14.22
N GLY A 81 8.87 12.48 -14.17
CA GLY A 81 7.52 13.02 -14.07
C GLY A 81 6.82 12.79 -12.73
N GLY A 82 7.52 12.33 -11.70
CA GLY A 82 7.02 12.21 -10.33
C GLY A 82 7.24 13.47 -9.50
N LYS A 83 6.93 13.39 -8.21
CA LYS A 83 7.13 14.51 -7.26
C LYS A 83 8.60 14.88 -7.11
N VAL A 84 9.48 13.88 -7.21
CA VAL A 84 10.95 14.07 -7.22
C VAL A 84 11.51 13.48 -8.51
N GLU A 85 12.17 14.33 -9.29
CA GLU A 85 12.97 13.89 -10.44
C GLU A 85 14.26 13.20 -9.95
N PRO A 86 14.63 12.01 -10.47
CA PRO A 86 15.82 11.29 -10.03
C PRO A 86 17.12 12.09 -10.13
N SER A 87 17.24 12.96 -11.13
CA SER A 87 18.41 13.82 -11.32
C SER A 87 18.60 14.85 -10.20
N GLY A 88 17.52 15.24 -9.52
CA GLY A 88 17.50 16.19 -8.41
C GLY A 88 17.32 15.55 -7.03
N VAL A 89 17.40 14.22 -6.92
CA VAL A 89 17.01 13.48 -5.71
C VAL A 89 17.77 13.95 -4.45
N GLU A 90 19.07 14.21 -4.57
CA GLU A 90 19.94 14.59 -3.44
C GLU A 90 19.59 15.95 -2.84
N SER A 91 19.01 16.86 -3.63
CA SER A 91 18.60 18.20 -3.18
C SER A 91 17.13 18.32 -2.83
N SER A 92 16.26 17.52 -3.48
CA SER A 92 14.82 17.66 -3.37
C SER A 92 14.22 16.71 -2.34
N LEU A 93 14.62 15.43 -2.34
CA LEU A 93 14.05 14.44 -1.44
C LEU A 93 14.24 14.76 0.05
N PRO A 94 15.42 15.22 0.52
CA PRO A 94 15.61 15.61 1.92
C PRO A 94 14.65 16.73 2.36
N LYS A 95 14.40 17.73 1.50
CA LYS A 95 13.48 18.82 1.80
C LYS A 95 12.03 18.33 1.97
N LEU A 96 11.60 17.41 1.11
CA LEU A 96 10.24 16.85 1.22
C LEU A 96 10.09 15.96 2.45
N VAL A 97 11.12 15.20 2.82
CA VAL A 97 11.12 14.40 4.07
C VAL A 97 11.02 15.31 5.29
N GLU A 98 11.82 16.40 5.33
CA GLU A 98 11.75 17.39 6.41
C GLU A 98 10.38 18.06 6.47
N GLU A 99 9.83 18.46 5.32
CA GLU A 99 8.52 19.12 5.28
C GLU A 99 7.39 18.19 5.70
N ALA A 100 7.36 16.94 5.23
CA ALA A 100 6.39 15.94 5.67
C ALA A 100 6.44 15.75 7.19
N GLY A 101 7.63 15.74 7.78
CA GLY A 101 7.85 15.64 9.22
C GLY A 101 7.17 16.76 10.03
N LYS A 102 7.06 17.98 9.47
CA LYS A 102 6.34 19.11 10.13
C LYS A 102 4.84 18.83 10.30
N TYR A 103 4.28 17.94 9.48
CA TYR A 103 2.88 17.50 9.54
C TYR A 103 2.72 16.15 10.27
N GLY A 104 3.79 15.59 10.85
CA GLY A 104 3.78 14.27 11.47
C GLY A 104 3.68 13.11 10.48
N LEU A 105 4.05 13.34 9.22
CA LEU A 105 3.98 12.36 8.15
C LEU A 105 5.35 11.73 7.88
N ALA A 106 5.37 10.41 7.65
CA ALA A 106 6.56 9.69 7.23
C ALA A 106 6.67 9.61 5.70
N ILE A 107 7.91 9.59 5.20
CA ILE A 107 8.25 9.13 3.85
C ILE A 107 9.24 7.98 4.03
N ASP A 108 8.73 6.78 4.21
CA ASP A 108 9.50 5.54 4.41
C ASP A 108 9.33 4.55 3.25
N MET A 109 8.53 4.92 2.27
CA MET A 109 8.32 4.25 0.99
C MET A 109 8.50 5.21 -0.19
N MET A 110 8.93 4.70 -1.34
CA MET A 110 8.95 5.47 -2.58
C MET A 110 8.63 4.61 -3.80
N VAL A 111 8.06 5.25 -4.83
CA VAL A 111 7.83 4.65 -6.15
C VAL A 111 8.88 5.15 -7.11
N SER A 112 9.77 4.28 -7.54
CA SER A 112 10.86 4.62 -8.46
C SER A 112 10.59 4.16 -9.90
N GLY A 113 11.49 4.54 -10.81
CA GLY A 113 11.61 4.01 -12.17
C GLY A 113 12.79 3.04 -12.35
N ILE A 114 13.39 2.58 -11.27
CA ILE A 114 14.61 1.76 -11.29
C ILE A 114 14.32 0.40 -11.90
N VAL A 115 15.04 0.05 -12.96
CA VAL A 115 14.97 -1.26 -13.64
C VAL A 115 16.36 -1.87 -13.86
N THR A 116 17.44 -1.13 -13.63
CA THR A 116 18.82 -1.56 -13.84
C THR A 116 19.80 -0.73 -13.02
N VAL A 117 20.92 -1.33 -12.63
CA VAL A 117 22.04 -0.61 -11.99
C VAL A 117 22.91 0.16 -12.97
N SER A 118 22.76 -0.09 -14.28
CA SER A 118 23.53 0.59 -15.33
C SER A 118 23.12 2.06 -15.51
N ASP A 119 21.94 2.45 -15.02
CA ASP A 119 21.55 3.86 -14.95
C ASP A 119 22.33 4.53 -13.80
N PRO A 120 23.13 5.58 -14.08
CA PRO A 120 23.94 6.27 -13.08
C PRO A 120 23.11 6.94 -11.98
N LEU A 121 21.80 7.14 -12.19
CA LEU A 121 20.91 7.70 -11.19
C LEU A 121 20.42 6.65 -10.19
N THR A 122 20.44 5.34 -10.54
CA THR A 122 19.95 4.27 -9.67
C THR A 122 20.64 4.28 -8.31
N GLU A 123 21.97 4.25 -8.29
CA GLU A 123 22.73 4.24 -7.03
C GLU A 123 22.54 5.53 -6.23
N ARG A 124 22.49 6.68 -6.89
CA ARG A 124 22.25 7.98 -6.24
C ARG A 124 20.88 8.01 -5.56
N VAL A 125 19.84 7.53 -6.23
CA VAL A 125 18.48 7.46 -5.66
C VAL A 125 18.46 6.56 -4.44
N LEU A 126 18.98 5.33 -4.53
CA LEU A 126 18.96 4.38 -3.42
C LEU A 126 19.79 4.83 -2.22
N LYS A 127 20.99 5.39 -2.47
CA LYS A 127 21.84 5.95 -1.43
C LYS A 127 21.15 7.10 -0.69
N THR A 128 20.55 8.04 -1.42
CA THR A 128 19.83 9.17 -0.83
C THR A 128 18.63 8.72 -0.05
N ALA A 129 17.80 7.85 -0.63
CA ALA A 129 16.61 7.29 0.03
C ALA A 129 16.97 6.58 1.34
N SER A 130 17.94 5.68 1.31
CA SER A 130 18.41 4.96 2.51
C SER A 130 18.91 5.90 3.60
N SER A 131 19.68 6.95 3.23
CA SER A 131 20.21 7.94 4.21
C SER A 131 19.10 8.75 4.91
N LEU A 132 17.90 8.79 4.34
CA LEU A 132 16.71 9.47 4.87
C LEU A 132 15.75 8.53 5.60
N GLY A 133 16.10 7.25 5.75
CA GLY A 133 15.26 6.26 6.42
C GLY A 133 14.16 5.66 5.57
N ILE A 134 14.20 5.85 4.23
CA ILE A 134 13.31 5.14 3.32
C ILE A 134 13.77 3.69 3.24
N THR A 135 12.88 2.77 3.61
CA THR A 135 13.19 1.33 3.76
C THR A 135 12.72 0.49 2.60
N HIS A 136 11.65 0.93 1.91
CA HIS A 136 11.04 0.20 0.79
C HIS A 136 10.91 1.09 -0.44
N TYR A 137 11.14 0.51 -1.61
CA TYR A 137 10.83 1.20 -2.85
C TYR A 137 10.24 0.25 -3.89
N ARG A 138 9.30 0.77 -4.67
CA ARG A 138 8.78 0.05 -5.83
C ARG A 138 9.73 0.22 -7.01
N LEU A 139 10.09 -0.90 -7.64
CA LEU A 139 10.84 -0.96 -8.90
C LEU A 139 10.03 -0.37 -10.06
N GLY A 140 10.72 0.02 -11.13
CA GLY A 140 10.10 0.27 -12.43
C GLY A 140 9.55 -1.00 -13.06
N TYR A 141 8.62 -0.85 -14.00
CA TYR A 141 8.05 -2.00 -14.71
C TYR A 141 9.00 -2.54 -15.77
N LEU A 142 8.99 -3.87 -15.91
CA LEU A 142 9.77 -4.63 -16.88
C LEU A 142 8.84 -5.10 -18.02
N GLU A 143 9.31 -4.96 -19.25
CA GLU A 143 8.53 -5.34 -20.43
C GLU A 143 9.05 -6.65 -21.03
N PHE A 144 8.15 -7.45 -21.60
CA PHE A 144 8.53 -8.59 -22.39
C PHE A 144 8.97 -8.18 -23.80
N ASP A 145 10.06 -8.72 -24.27
CA ASP A 145 10.42 -8.66 -25.69
C ASP A 145 9.85 -9.89 -26.41
N PHE A 146 8.71 -9.73 -27.05
CA PHE A 146 8.03 -10.81 -27.79
C PHE A 146 8.82 -11.34 -28.99
N LYS A 147 9.89 -10.65 -29.41
CA LYS A 147 10.75 -11.12 -30.51
C LYS A 147 11.78 -12.12 -29.99
N THR A 148 12.36 -11.86 -28.83
CA THR A 148 13.32 -12.77 -28.20
C THR A 148 12.66 -13.90 -27.43
N GLY A 149 11.42 -13.69 -26.96
CA GLY A 149 10.64 -14.67 -26.22
C GLY A 149 10.41 -14.29 -24.77
N ILE A 150 9.35 -14.85 -24.19
CA ILE A 150 8.92 -14.56 -22.81
C ILE A 150 9.96 -15.07 -21.82
N TRP A 151 10.42 -16.30 -22.02
CA TRP A 151 11.37 -16.94 -21.10
C TRP A 151 12.73 -16.22 -21.10
N GLU A 152 13.23 -15.90 -22.26
CA GLU A 152 14.49 -15.17 -22.46
C GLU A 152 14.42 -13.77 -21.81
N SER A 153 13.28 -13.10 -21.96
CA SER A 153 13.03 -11.81 -21.30
C SER A 153 13.10 -11.95 -19.77
N LEU A 154 12.46 -12.97 -19.20
CA LEU A 154 12.52 -13.22 -17.75
C LEU A 154 13.94 -13.51 -17.27
N GLN A 155 14.71 -14.32 -17.99
CA GLN A 155 16.10 -14.62 -17.62
C GLN A 155 16.98 -13.35 -17.63
N LYS A 156 16.80 -12.49 -18.63
CA LYS A 156 17.50 -11.20 -18.69
C LYS A 156 17.12 -10.29 -17.51
N HIS A 157 15.85 -10.19 -17.19
CA HIS A 157 15.38 -9.38 -16.07
C HIS A 157 15.84 -9.94 -14.73
N LYS A 158 15.86 -11.27 -14.57
CA LYS A 158 16.41 -11.94 -13.38
C LYS A 158 17.88 -11.59 -13.16
N ALA A 159 18.70 -11.56 -14.22
CA ALA A 159 20.10 -11.13 -14.12
C ALA A 159 20.23 -9.69 -13.63
N ASN A 160 19.48 -8.76 -14.22
CA ASN A 160 19.45 -7.36 -13.78
C ASN A 160 19.01 -7.21 -12.32
N LEU A 161 18.01 -7.99 -11.88
CA LEU A 161 17.54 -7.94 -10.49
C LEU A 161 18.58 -8.43 -9.49
N LYS A 162 19.43 -9.42 -9.85
CA LYS A 162 20.55 -9.84 -8.99
C LYS A 162 21.50 -8.67 -8.69
N ASP A 163 21.79 -7.83 -9.69
CA ASP A 163 22.63 -6.65 -9.52
C ASP A 163 21.92 -5.59 -8.64
N ILE A 164 20.62 -5.38 -8.85
CA ILE A 164 19.82 -4.49 -8.01
C ILE A 164 19.79 -4.98 -6.55
N VAL A 165 19.63 -6.29 -6.31
CA VAL A 165 19.65 -6.90 -4.97
C VAL A 165 21.00 -6.67 -4.28
N ALA A 166 22.12 -6.76 -5.01
CA ALA A 166 23.43 -6.46 -4.46
C ALA A 166 23.54 -4.98 -4.01
N LEU A 167 22.97 -4.07 -4.80
CA LEU A 167 22.92 -2.66 -4.46
C LEU A 167 21.97 -2.39 -3.28
N ASN A 168 20.81 -3.06 -3.24
CA ASN A 168 19.85 -2.98 -2.13
C ASN A 168 20.51 -3.41 -0.81
N ARG A 169 21.26 -4.52 -0.82
CA ARG A 169 22.03 -4.98 0.34
C ARG A 169 23.06 -3.93 0.77
N LYS A 170 23.77 -3.31 -0.16
CA LYS A 170 24.77 -2.27 0.14
C LYS A 170 24.17 -1.09 0.90
N TYR A 171 22.95 -0.69 0.55
CA TYR A 171 22.26 0.46 1.14
C TYR A 171 21.21 0.07 2.19
N ASN A 172 21.08 -1.22 2.52
CA ASN A 172 20.07 -1.72 3.46
C ASN A 172 18.65 -1.19 3.15
N ILE A 173 18.24 -1.31 1.88
CA ILE A 173 16.93 -0.89 1.38
C ILE A 173 16.28 -2.06 0.65
N HIS A 174 14.95 -2.14 0.63
CA HIS A 174 14.21 -3.23 0.03
C HIS A 174 13.53 -2.78 -1.26
N GLY A 175 13.75 -3.53 -2.36
CA GLY A 175 13.12 -3.27 -3.65
C GLY A 175 11.96 -4.22 -3.91
N ASP A 176 10.75 -3.67 -4.11
CA ASP A 176 9.54 -4.43 -4.37
C ASP A 176 9.09 -4.29 -5.83
N TYR A 177 8.79 -5.40 -6.49
CA TYR A 177 8.16 -5.37 -7.80
C TYR A 177 6.65 -5.49 -7.66
N GLN A 178 5.90 -4.51 -8.16
CA GLN A 178 4.43 -4.56 -8.12
C GLN A 178 3.90 -5.45 -9.25
N ASN A 179 3.05 -6.46 -8.92
CA ASN A 179 2.25 -7.11 -9.95
C ASN A 179 1.25 -6.09 -10.55
N HIS A 180 1.12 -6.11 -11.88
CA HIS A 180 0.31 -5.12 -12.59
C HIS A 180 -0.37 -5.76 -13.80
N GLU A 181 -1.66 -5.54 -13.96
CA GLU A 181 -2.42 -6.03 -15.12
C GLU A 181 -1.80 -5.61 -16.45
N GLY A 182 -2.02 -6.42 -17.47
CA GLY A 182 -1.59 -6.16 -18.84
C GLY A 182 -0.41 -7.01 -19.27
N THR A 183 0.31 -6.56 -20.31
CA THR A 183 1.27 -7.37 -21.07
C THR A 183 2.71 -7.29 -20.56
N ARG A 184 2.96 -6.64 -19.43
CA ARG A 184 4.29 -6.54 -18.82
C ARG A 184 4.56 -7.67 -17.83
N VAL A 185 5.81 -7.81 -17.40
CA VAL A 185 6.18 -8.73 -16.34
C VAL A 185 5.37 -8.42 -15.08
N GLY A 186 4.89 -9.44 -14.40
CA GLY A 186 4.08 -9.31 -13.20
C GLY A 186 2.57 -9.13 -13.47
N GLY A 187 2.10 -9.27 -14.71
CA GLY A 187 0.69 -9.44 -15.01
C GLY A 187 0.21 -10.73 -14.34
N PRO A 188 0.51 -11.90 -14.89
CA PRO A 188 0.35 -13.16 -14.16
C PRO A 188 1.38 -13.23 -13.02
N VAL A 189 0.94 -13.43 -11.79
CA VAL A 189 1.81 -13.49 -10.60
C VAL A 189 2.87 -14.62 -10.70
N TRP A 190 2.64 -15.61 -11.54
CA TRP A 190 3.56 -16.73 -11.77
C TRP A 190 4.89 -16.31 -12.41
N ASP A 191 4.90 -15.35 -13.30
CA ASP A 191 6.11 -14.81 -13.90
C ASP A 191 6.92 -13.99 -12.87
N LEU A 192 6.22 -13.28 -11.98
CA LEU A 192 6.86 -12.58 -10.88
C LEU A 192 7.47 -13.55 -9.85
N TYR A 193 6.79 -14.66 -9.56
CA TYR A 193 7.39 -15.71 -8.74
C TYR A 193 8.67 -16.26 -9.38
N GLU A 194 8.64 -16.56 -10.68
CA GLU A 194 9.84 -17.03 -11.40
C GLU A 194 10.97 -16.00 -11.35
N LEU A 195 10.65 -14.73 -11.40
CA LEU A 195 11.63 -13.65 -11.30
C LEU A 195 12.30 -13.58 -9.92
N LEU A 196 11.53 -13.82 -8.84
CA LEU A 196 11.96 -13.61 -7.45
C LEU A 196 12.51 -14.87 -6.76
N ARG A 197 12.10 -16.08 -7.14
CA ARG A 197 12.33 -17.32 -6.38
C ARG A 197 13.79 -17.67 -6.09
N GLU A 198 14.74 -17.07 -6.80
CA GLU A 198 16.18 -17.27 -6.58
C GLU A 198 16.86 -16.07 -5.90
N LEU A 199 16.09 -15.04 -5.56
CA LEU A 199 16.59 -13.82 -4.92
C LEU A 199 16.36 -13.88 -3.40
N SER A 200 17.17 -13.11 -2.65
CA SER A 200 16.96 -12.97 -1.21
C SER A 200 15.70 -12.16 -0.92
N PRO A 201 14.71 -12.74 -0.22
CA PRO A 201 13.49 -12.01 0.14
C PRO A 201 13.72 -10.91 1.19
N GLU A 202 14.96 -10.73 1.64
CA GLU A 202 15.38 -9.63 2.52
C GLU A 202 15.62 -8.33 1.75
N TYR A 203 15.97 -8.42 0.45
CA TYR A 203 16.34 -7.27 -0.37
C TYR A 203 15.54 -7.12 -1.67
N ALA A 204 14.72 -8.13 -2.01
CA ALA A 204 13.82 -8.09 -3.16
C ALA A 204 12.52 -8.80 -2.84
N GLY A 205 11.41 -8.21 -3.23
CA GLY A 205 10.08 -8.77 -2.96
C GLY A 205 9.02 -8.30 -3.94
N CYS A 206 7.81 -8.48 -3.49
CA CYS A 206 6.60 -8.13 -4.20
C CYS A 206 5.83 -7.06 -3.42
N GLN A 207 5.51 -5.94 -4.07
CA GLN A 207 4.41 -5.09 -3.70
C GLN A 207 3.14 -5.73 -4.28
N TYR A 208 2.42 -6.51 -3.44
CA TYR A 208 1.28 -7.25 -3.92
C TYR A 208 0.05 -6.35 -4.06
N ASP A 209 -0.43 -6.26 -5.30
CA ASP A 209 -1.63 -5.49 -5.66
C ASP A 209 -2.79 -6.44 -5.91
N VAL A 210 -3.73 -6.50 -4.97
CA VAL A 210 -4.88 -7.40 -5.03
C VAL A 210 -5.79 -7.10 -6.23
N ARG A 211 -5.97 -5.82 -6.58
CA ARG A 211 -6.80 -5.42 -7.72
C ARG A 211 -6.24 -5.97 -9.02
N HIS A 212 -4.94 -5.79 -9.26
CA HIS A 212 -4.31 -6.32 -10.47
C HIS A 212 -4.28 -7.84 -10.49
N ALA A 213 -4.04 -8.48 -9.35
CA ALA A 213 -4.10 -9.94 -9.24
C ALA A 213 -5.50 -10.49 -9.56
N MET A 214 -6.57 -9.81 -9.13
CA MET A 214 -7.94 -10.22 -9.47
C MET A 214 -8.30 -9.98 -10.94
N VAL A 215 -7.83 -8.89 -11.54
CA VAL A 215 -8.06 -8.63 -12.97
C VAL A 215 -7.44 -9.71 -13.84
N GLU A 216 -6.21 -10.13 -13.55
CA GLU A 216 -5.49 -11.15 -14.32
C GLU A 216 -5.87 -12.58 -13.94
N GLY A 217 -6.10 -12.82 -12.65
CA GLY A 217 -6.31 -14.17 -12.11
C GLY A 217 -7.78 -14.54 -11.87
N ALA A 218 -8.72 -13.61 -11.97
CA ALA A 218 -10.11 -13.81 -11.57
C ALA A 218 -10.18 -14.57 -10.23
N ASN A 219 -10.84 -15.72 -10.16
CA ASN A 219 -10.94 -16.54 -8.94
C ASN A 219 -9.63 -17.21 -8.52
N ALA A 220 -8.62 -17.26 -9.40
CA ALA A 220 -7.32 -17.87 -9.11
C ALA A 220 -6.30 -16.90 -8.46
N TRP A 221 -6.66 -15.63 -8.24
CA TRP A 221 -5.77 -14.65 -7.61
C TRP A 221 -5.22 -15.14 -6.26
N ILE A 222 -6.04 -15.86 -5.49
CA ILE A 222 -5.65 -16.41 -4.19
C ILE A 222 -4.54 -17.46 -4.30
N VAL A 223 -4.56 -18.29 -5.36
CA VAL A 223 -3.49 -19.27 -5.63
C VAL A 223 -2.18 -18.56 -5.90
N GLY A 224 -2.23 -17.46 -6.69
CA GLY A 224 -1.07 -16.61 -6.93
C GLY A 224 -0.53 -15.97 -5.65
N MET A 225 -1.42 -15.50 -4.76
CA MET A 225 -1.03 -14.91 -3.49
C MET A 225 -0.31 -15.92 -2.58
N HIS A 226 -0.83 -17.15 -2.47
CA HIS A 226 -0.16 -18.24 -1.72
C HIS A 226 1.21 -18.58 -2.32
N LEU A 227 1.33 -18.62 -3.66
CA LEU A 227 2.59 -18.90 -4.35
C LEU A 227 3.66 -17.87 -4.01
N ILE A 228 3.31 -16.58 -4.05
CA ILE A 228 4.29 -15.49 -3.90
C ILE A 228 4.44 -15.00 -2.46
N ALA A 229 3.66 -15.53 -1.51
CA ALA A 229 3.60 -15.08 -0.12
C ALA A 229 4.97 -14.83 0.55
N PRO A 230 6.00 -15.67 0.39
CA PRO A 230 7.32 -15.44 1.00
C PRO A 230 7.97 -14.12 0.57
N TYR A 231 7.59 -13.62 -0.59
CA TYR A 231 8.14 -12.42 -1.21
C TYR A 231 7.26 -11.18 -1.02
N ILE A 232 6.03 -11.30 -0.51
CA ILE A 232 5.18 -10.14 -0.25
C ILE A 232 5.75 -9.36 0.93
N LYS A 233 6.18 -8.12 0.67
CA LYS A 233 6.77 -7.21 1.66
C LYS A 233 6.02 -5.92 1.81
N THR A 234 5.25 -5.55 0.80
CA THR A 234 4.34 -4.40 0.81
C THR A 234 3.03 -4.76 0.13
N LEU A 235 1.95 -4.07 0.48
CA LEU A 235 0.64 -4.27 -0.12
C LEU A 235 0.18 -2.99 -0.82
N ALA A 236 -0.22 -3.08 -2.08
CA ALA A 236 -0.91 -2.00 -2.78
C ALA A 236 -2.42 -2.25 -2.73
N ILE A 237 -3.14 -1.29 -2.15
CA ILE A 237 -4.58 -1.39 -1.89
C ILE A 237 -5.33 -0.45 -2.79
N LYS A 238 -6.19 -0.99 -3.65
CA LYS A 238 -7.16 -0.29 -4.50
C LYS A 238 -8.28 -1.21 -4.93
N ASP A 239 -9.42 -0.64 -5.29
CA ASP A 239 -10.59 -1.38 -5.73
C ASP A 239 -10.94 -1.06 -7.19
N PHE A 240 -11.75 -1.91 -7.82
CA PHE A 240 -12.11 -1.75 -9.22
C PHE A 240 -13.46 -2.37 -9.54
N THR A 241 -14.02 -1.97 -10.67
CA THR A 241 -15.14 -2.64 -11.32
C THR A 241 -14.88 -2.83 -12.81
N TRP A 242 -15.54 -3.83 -13.42
CA TRP A 242 -15.57 -3.97 -14.87
C TRP A 242 -16.70 -3.12 -15.45
N MET A 243 -16.38 -2.38 -16.49
CA MET A 243 -17.34 -1.58 -17.26
C MET A 243 -17.12 -1.75 -18.74
N THR A 244 -18.16 -1.50 -19.53
CA THR A 244 -18.00 -1.37 -20.98
C THR A 244 -17.72 0.09 -21.33
N VAL A 245 -16.48 0.37 -21.74
CA VAL A 245 -16.06 1.70 -22.17
C VAL A 245 -15.85 1.69 -23.69
N LYS A 246 -16.63 2.50 -24.42
CA LYS A 246 -16.59 2.53 -25.90
C LYS A 246 -16.71 1.13 -26.54
N GLY A 247 -17.59 0.30 -26.01
CA GLY A 247 -17.86 -1.06 -26.51
C GLY A 247 -16.80 -2.12 -26.13
N LYS A 248 -15.82 -1.78 -25.29
CA LYS A 248 -14.78 -2.73 -24.84
C LYS A 248 -14.85 -2.91 -23.33
N PRO A 249 -14.69 -4.15 -22.81
CA PRO A 249 -14.49 -4.38 -21.37
C PRO A 249 -13.25 -3.61 -20.90
N SER A 250 -13.41 -2.89 -19.80
CA SER A 250 -12.34 -2.09 -19.20
C SER A 250 -12.47 -2.11 -17.69
N THR A 251 -11.36 -2.08 -16.99
CA THR A 251 -11.32 -1.94 -15.53
C THR A 251 -11.34 -0.45 -15.17
N ILE A 252 -12.16 -0.10 -14.19
CA ILE A 252 -12.25 1.26 -13.66
C ILE A 252 -11.93 1.19 -12.16
N THR A 253 -10.98 2.01 -11.72
CA THR A 253 -10.68 2.15 -10.28
C THR A 253 -11.82 2.91 -9.60
N VAL A 254 -12.26 2.42 -8.46
CA VAL A 254 -13.34 2.99 -7.65
C VAL A 254 -12.89 3.12 -6.19
N PRO A 255 -13.59 3.88 -5.34
CA PRO A 255 -13.34 3.92 -3.91
C PRO A 255 -13.36 2.52 -3.27
N LEU A 256 -12.60 2.32 -2.19
CA LEU A 256 -12.55 1.04 -1.50
C LEU A 256 -13.95 0.60 -1.02
N GLY A 257 -14.28 -0.65 -1.26
CA GLY A 257 -15.57 -1.25 -0.93
C GLY A 257 -16.70 -0.96 -1.91
N GLU A 258 -16.46 -0.17 -2.95
CA GLU A 258 -17.43 0.08 -4.04
C GLU A 258 -17.17 -0.79 -5.28
N GLY A 259 -16.13 -1.62 -5.23
CA GLY A 259 -15.70 -2.45 -6.34
C GLY A 259 -15.95 -3.94 -6.15
N MET A 260 -15.10 -4.73 -6.79
CA MET A 260 -15.24 -6.19 -6.89
C MET A 260 -14.22 -6.95 -6.04
N VAL A 261 -13.31 -6.27 -5.34
CA VAL A 261 -12.32 -6.93 -4.49
C VAL A 261 -13.03 -7.59 -3.30
N ASN A 262 -12.81 -8.89 -3.10
CA ASN A 262 -13.29 -9.60 -1.93
C ASN A 262 -12.37 -9.32 -0.74
N TRP A 263 -12.64 -8.20 -0.05
CA TRP A 263 -11.82 -7.70 1.04
C TRP A 263 -11.75 -8.66 2.24
N ASP A 264 -12.87 -9.31 2.57
CA ASP A 264 -12.91 -10.31 3.64
C ASP A 264 -11.94 -11.47 3.36
N LEU A 265 -12.01 -12.05 2.16
CA LEU A 265 -11.12 -13.12 1.76
C LEU A 265 -9.66 -12.64 1.68
N PHE A 266 -9.43 -11.42 1.17
CA PHE A 266 -8.09 -10.85 1.06
C PHE A 266 -7.42 -10.71 2.43
N PHE A 267 -8.04 -10.01 3.38
CA PHE A 267 -7.43 -9.77 4.69
C PHE A 267 -7.34 -11.05 5.54
N ARG A 268 -8.29 -11.98 5.40
CA ARG A 268 -8.17 -13.31 5.98
C ARG A 268 -6.90 -14.01 5.48
N THR A 269 -6.68 -13.98 4.17
CA THR A 269 -5.49 -14.59 3.55
C THR A 269 -4.19 -13.88 3.99
N VAL A 270 -4.19 -12.55 4.08
CA VAL A 270 -3.05 -11.77 4.64
C VAL A 270 -2.70 -12.28 6.03
N LYS A 271 -3.71 -12.47 6.89
CA LYS A 271 -3.53 -13.00 8.24
C LYS A 271 -3.01 -14.44 8.25
N GLU A 272 -3.66 -15.34 7.50
CA GLU A 272 -3.30 -16.76 7.39
C GLU A 272 -1.86 -16.96 6.92
N LEU A 273 -1.41 -16.16 5.94
CA LEU A 273 -0.06 -16.20 5.39
C LEU A 273 0.96 -15.43 6.23
N ASN A 274 0.53 -14.82 7.34
CA ASN A 274 1.37 -13.99 8.22
C ASN A 274 2.14 -12.89 7.44
N ILE A 275 1.51 -12.31 6.43
CA ILE A 275 2.07 -11.19 5.68
C ILE A 275 2.11 -9.97 6.60
N SER A 276 3.17 -9.18 6.47
CA SER A 276 3.35 -7.92 7.20
C SER A 276 4.16 -6.95 6.35
N GLY A 277 4.05 -5.66 6.65
CA GLY A 277 4.78 -4.61 5.97
C GLY A 277 3.88 -3.41 5.64
N PRO A 278 4.45 -2.33 5.12
CA PRO A 278 3.68 -1.14 4.82
C PRO A 278 2.65 -1.37 3.72
N ILE A 279 1.53 -0.65 3.88
CA ILE A 279 0.46 -0.60 2.88
C ILE A 279 0.55 0.72 2.13
N THR A 280 0.50 0.67 0.80
CA THR A 280 0.32 1.85 -0.05
C THR A 280 -1.13 1.91 -0.54
N LEU A 281 -1.84 2.99 -0.20
CA LEU A 281 -3.20 3.25 -0.62
C LEU A 281 -3.18 3.95 -1.99
N HIS A 282 -3.67 3.28 -3.02
CA HIS A 282 -3.69 3.74 -4.40
C HIS A 282 -5.06 4.32 -4.76
N VAL A 283 -5.27 5.61 -4.49
CA VAL A 283 -6.48 6.33 -4.85
C VAL A 283 -6.38 6.79 -6.30
N GLU A 284 -6.63 5.89 -7.25
CA GLU A 284 -6.49 6.15 -8.70
C GLU A 284 -7.84 6.38 -9.39
N TYR A 285 -8.89 6.70 -8.65
CA TYR A 285 -10.14 7.24 -9.16
C TYR A 285 -10.16 8.78 -9.05
N PRO A 286 -11.05 9.49 -9.75
CA PRO A 286 -11.09 10.96 -9.69
C PRO A 286 -11.34 11.49 -8.27
N LEU A 287 -10.35 12.20 -7.70
CA LEU A 287 -10.51 12.87 -6.41
C LEU A 287 -11.42 14.10 -6.51
N LEU A 288 -11.46 14.73 -7.68
CA LEU A 288 -12.36 15.82 -8.00
C LEU A 288 -13.22 15.43 -9.20
N GLU A 289 -14.52 15.73 -9.13
CA GLU A 289 -15.45 15.52 -10.25
C GLU A 289 -15.32 16.64 -11.29
N THR A 290 -15.96 16.44 -12.44
CA THR A 290 -15.97 17.45 -13.52
C THR A 290 -16.47 18.78 -13.02
N GLY A 291 -15.64 19.83 -13.13
CA GLY A 291 -15.96 21.20 -12.69
C GLY A 291 -15.46 21.52 -11.27
N GLU A 292 -15.18 20.53 -10.42
CA GLU A 292 -14.61 20.76 -9.08
C GLU A 292 -13.13 21.21 -9.15
N ASP A 293 -12.45 20.96 -10.26
CA ASP A 293 -11.11 21.48 -10.57
C ASP A 293 -11.02 23.01 -10.56
N LYS A 294 -12.18 23.71 -10.72
CA LYS A 294 -12.29 25.18 -10.71
C LYS A 294 -12.61 25.76 -9.34
N LEU A 295 -12.91 24.92 -8.35
CA LEU A 295 -13.21 25.37 -6.98
C LEU A 295 -12.01 26.03 -6.31
N PRO A 296 -12.24 26.92 -5.31
CA PRO A 296 -11.18 27.42 -4.44
C PRO A 296 -10.40 26.27 -3.78
N LEU A 297 -9.10 26.50 -3.53
CA LEU A 297 -8.19 25.46 -3.03
C LEU A 297 -8.68 24.80 -1.73
N LEU A 298 -9.27 25.57 -0.81
CA LEU A 298 -9.82 25.05 0.45
C LEU A 298 -10.99 24.08 0.21
N GLN A 299 -11.89 24.36 -0.74
CA GLN A 299 -12.99 23.48 -1.06
C GLN A 299 -12.49 22.19 -1.74
N LYS A 300 -11.49 22.29 -2.63
CA LYS A 300 -10.82 21.10 -3.18
C LYS A 300 -10.21 20.23 -2.07
N GLN A 301 -9.54 20.85 -1.10
CA GLN A 301 -8.96 20.17 0.04
C GLN A 301 -10.02 19.39 0.83
N GLU A 302 -11.16 20.01 1.14
CA GLU A 302 -12.25 19.37 1.88
C GLU A 302 -12.79 18.13 1.14
N ILE A 303 -12.99 18.23 -0.19
CA ILE A 303 -13.44 17.12 -1.03
C ILE A 303 -12.42 15.99 -1.04
N ILE A 304 -11.15 16.32 -1.30
CA ILE A 304 -10.05 15.36 -1.34
C ILE A 304 -9.92 14.65 0.01
N VAL A 305 -9.86 15.40 1.12
CA VAL A 305 -9.76 14.84 2.47
C VAL A 305 -10.92 13.90 2.78
N LYS A 306 -12.14 14.27 2.40
CA LYS A 306 -13.34 13.43 2.60
C LYS A 306 -13.22 12.09 1.87
N LYS A 307 -12.77 12.09 0.60
CA LYS A 307 -12.59 10.88 -0.21
C LYS A 307 -11.46 10.00 0.36
N LEU A 308 -10.30 10.58 0.67
CA LEU A 308 -9.18 9.85 1.28
C LEU A 308 -9.54 9.25 2.64
N ARG A 309 -10.25 10.01 3.50
CA ARG A 309 -10.69 9.52 4.81
C ARG A 309 -11.62 8.33 4.68
N LYS A 310 -12.56 8.37 3.72
CA LYS A 310 -13.46 7.24 3.47
C LYS A 310 -12.69 5.96 3.18
N ASP A 311 -11.68 6.02 2.32
CA ASP A 311 -10.88 4.86 1.96
C ASP A 311 -10.00 4.37 3.13
N VAL A 312 -9.38 5.28 3.88
CA VAL A 312 -8.55 4.88 5.02
C VAL A 312 -9.39 4.32 6.17
N ASP A 313 -10.59 4.87 6.41
CA ASP A 313 -11.50 4.34 7.44
C ASP A 313 -11.99 2.93 7.07
N PHE A 314 -12.30 2.69 5.79
CA PHE A 314 -12.63 1.37 5.27
C PHE A 314 -11.48 0.38 5.49
N LEU A 315 -10.26 0.75 5.10
CA LEU A 315 -9.06 -0.07 5.28
C LEU A 315 -8.80 -0.39 6.76
N ASN A 316 -8.83 0.63 7.62
CA ASN A 316 -8.61 0.46 9.05
C ASN A 316 -9.65 -0.45 9.70
N GLY A 317 -10.90 -0.44 9.20
CA GLY A 317 -11.95 -1.37 9.64
C GLY A 317 -11.51 -2.82 9.48
N PHE A 318 -10.97 -3.21 8.33
CA PHE A 318 -10.45 -4.56 8.09
C PHE A 318 -9.19 -4.88 8.90
N LEU A 319 -8.25 -3.92 9.01
CA LEU A 319 -7.04 -4.13 9.82
C LEU A 319 -7.39 -4.44 11.29
N LEU A 320 -8.39 -3.75 11.85
CA LEU A 320 -8.89 -3.99 13.19
C LEU A 320 -9.65 -5.32 13.31
N GLU A 321 -10.56 -5.62 12.37
CA GLU A 321 -11.36 -6.84 12.37
C GLU A 321 -10.50 -8.09 12.35
N TYR A 322 -9.46 -8.10 11.50
CA TYR A 322 -8.53 -9.22 11.38
C TYR A 322 -7.40 -9.19 12.38
N GLN A 323 -7.30 -8.17 13.25
CA GLN A 323 -6.23 -8.01 14.26
C GLN A 323 -4.82 -8.09 13.63
N ILE A 324 -4.64 -7.42 12.52
CA ILE A 324 -3.37 -7.37 11.77
C ILE A 324 -2.72 -5.97 11.85
N THR A 325 -2.96 -5.25 12.94
CA THR A 325 -2.38 -3.93 13.28
C THR A 325 -0.99 -4.05 13.89
#